data_833475ed425440d348cd6f53c9e9aa28
#
_entry.id   833475ed425440d348cd6f53c9e9aa28
#
_cell.length_a   1.000
_cell.length_b   1.000
_cell.length_c   1.000
_cell.angle_alpha   90.00
_cell.angle_beta   90.00
_cell.angle_gamma   90.00
#
_symmetry.space_group_name_H-M   'P 1'
#
loop_
_entity.id
_entity.type
_entity.pdbx_description
1 polymer ?
#
loop_
_entity_poly.entity_id
_entity_poly.type
_entity_poly.pdbx_seq_one_letter_code
_entity_poly.pdbx_strand_id
1 'polypeptide(L)'
;MTTRRQFLTQTMATGIAAAIPAANAAGANDLPGGMAQTVLGPLDASKLGFTLPHEHIADGPYFYLPKWPAAWGGRAEFTAKAVERFELVRTAGISTIVDLTPYDVGRDIRFLEEVSRKSGLHMIACTGQRFFPPNFPDVSMPSRTVAGLAAFFIKEIKQGIDGTAIKAGVIKIGIVGKEPTALEETGLRAAVRASKATGAPIRIHTHAADRAADRQAVILDDEGMNPARVSFDHSDDSGDMAYFLGLVRRGYSLGMDHVHRGIDANFKPSFERRGECIKLLADAGFADKIFLSQDSEFGGALLPEETKDFRSKLDPPEGMLFVTRKLIPYLGQIGVAASHIHTMTVENPRSFFTAA
;
A
#
# COMPACT_ATOMS: atom_id res chain seq x y z
N MET A 1 42.99 10.90 50.66
CA MET A 1 42.75 11.47 49.32
C MET A 1 43.09 10.41 48.26
N THR A 2 42.15 9.59 47.95
CA THR A 2 42.33 8.45 47.02
C THR A 2 41.72 8.86 45.67
N THR A 3 42.57 8.84 44.64
CA THR A 3 42.32 9.38 43.33
C THR A 3 41.38 8.48 42.50
N ARG A 4 40.55 9.10 41.71
CA ARG A 4 39.49 8.56 40.79
C ARG A 4 40.03 7.59 39.68
N ARG A 5 41.20 6.98 39.81
CA ARG A 5 41.82 6.20 38.73
C ARG A 5 41.92 4.68 38.97
N GLN A 6 41.29 4.15 40.00
CA GLN A 6 41.39 2.72 40.28
C GLN A 6 40.10 1.90 40.24
N PHE A 7 39.10 2.34 39.47
CA PHE A 7 37.81 1.61 39.34
C PHE A 7 37.47 1.12 37.91
N LEU A 8 38.48 1.03 37.05
CA LEU A 8 38.25 0.58 35.66
C LEU A 8 39.26 -0.54 35.27
N THR A 9 39.35 -1.58 36.06
CA THR A 9 39.96 -2.82 35.61
C THR A 9 39.38 -3.97 36.41
N GLN A 10 38.56 -4.74 35.75
CA GLN A 10 38.12 -6.13 35.94
C GLN A 10 36.58 -6.26 35.88
N THR A 11 36.10 -6.39 34.68
CA THR A 11 35.04 -7.36 34.39
C THR A 11 35.21 -7.78 32.92
N MET A 12 35.99 -8.81 32.70
CA MET A 12 35.89 -9.60 31.48
C MET A 12 34.59 -10.36 31.55
N ALA A 13 33.57 -9.82 30.92
CA ALA A 13 32.32 -10.55 30.66
C ALA A 13 32.62 -11.47 29.45
N THR A 14 32.70 -12.75 29.73
CA THR A 14 32.61 -13.81 28.73
C THR A 14 31.25 -13.66 28.01
N GLY A 15 31.29 -13.03 26.85
CA GLY A 15 30.14 -12.97 25.94
C GLY A 15 29.89 -14.37 25.38
N ILE A 16 28.89 -15.05 25.92
CA ILE A 16 28.29 -16.19 25.24
C ILE A 16 27.55 -15.57 24.06
N ALA A 17 28.15 -15.64 22.88
CA ALA A 17 27.46 -15.42 21.62
C ALA A 17 26.41 -16.54 21.49
N ALA A 18 25.18 -16.25 21.89
CA ALA A 18 24.06 -17.10 21.53
C ALA A 18 23.97 -17.11 20.02
N ALA A 19 24.40 -18.18 19.39
CA ALA A 19 24.15 -18.44 17.99
C ALA A 19 22.63 -18.44 17.80
N ILE A 20 22.12 -17.41 17.14
CA ILE A 20 20.76 -17.42 16.61
C ILE A 20 20.75 -18.55 15.59
N PRO A 21 19.95 -19.60 15.79
CA PRO A 21 19.87 -20.65 14.79
C PRO A 21 19.42 -20.01 13.48
N ALA A 22 20.15 -20.31 12.40
CA ALA A 22 19.75 -19.97 11.06
C ALA A 22 18.31 -20.52 10.88
N ALA A 23 17.34 -19.64 10.79
CA ALA A 23 15.97 -20.04 10.50
C ALA A 23 16.01 -20.80 9.18
N ASN A 24 15.73 -22.08 9.24
CA ASN A 24 15.55 -22.93 8.08
C ASN A 24 14.59 -22.22 7.14
N ALA A 25 15.03 -22.02 5.90
CA ALA A 25 14.21 -21.53 4.80
C ALA A 25 13.17 -22.58 4.42
N ALA A 26 12.10 -22.64 5.19
CA ALA A 26 10.83 -23.25 4.80
C ALA A 26 9.85 -22.09 4.66
N GLY A 27 9.93 -21.39 3.54
CA GLY A 27 9.17 -20.17 3.30
C GLY A 27 7.86 -20.40 2.60
N ALA A 28 7.02 -21.31 3.03
CA ALA A 28 5.61 -21.27 2.62
C ALA A 28 4.88 -20.30 3.56
N ASN A 29 4.05 -19.43 3.00
CA ASN A 29 3.03 -18.70 3.74
C ASN A 29 2.25 -19.73 4.57
N ASP A 30 2.06 -19.48 5.89
CA ASP A 30 1.13 -20.28 6.71
C ASP A 30 -0.34 -20.12 6.24
N LEU A 31 -0.56 -19.28 5.23
CA LEU A 31 -1.85 -19.03 4.61
C LEU A 31 -2.11 -20.12 3.54
N PRO A 32 -3.20 -20.87 3.64
CA PRO A 32 -3.54 -21.88 2.62
C PRO A 32 -3.64 -21.24 1.23
N GLY A 33 -3.21 -21.99 0.19
CA GLY A 33 -3.37 -21.56 -1.19
C GLY A 33 -4.82 -21.19 -1.51
N GLY A 34 -5.02 -20.17 -2.34
CA GLY A 34 -6.36 -19.65 -2.66
C GLY A 34 -6.96 -18.70 -1.64
N MET A 35 -6.26 -18.38 -0.55
CA MET A 35 -6.71 -17.45 0.49
C MET A 35 -6.02 -16.09 0.36
N ALA A 36 -6.73 -15.02 0.76
CA ALA A 36 -6.19 -13.69 0.95
C ALA A 36 -6.20 -13.32 2.45
N GLN A 37 -5.18 -12.62 2.93
CA GLN A 37 -5.11 -12.18 4.32
C GLN A 37 -5.86 -10.88 4.50
N THR A 38 -6.95 -10.89 5.28
CA THR A 38 -7.68 -9.68 5.69
C THR A 38 -7.45 -9.37 7.16
N VAL A 39 -7.90 -8.18 7.60
CA VAL A 39 -7.83 -7.79 9.03
C VAL A 39 -8.72 -8.65 9.93
N LEU A 40 -9.71 -9.34 9.36
CA LEU A 40 -10.58 -10.29 10.08
C LEU A 40 -10.08 -11.75 9.98
N GLY A 41 -8.90 -11.97 9.41
CA GLY A 41 -8.30 -13.28 9.19
C GLY A 41 -8.30 -13.70 7.72
N PRO A 42 -7.91 -14.95 7.42
CA PRO A 42 -7.92 -15.50 6.09
C PRO A 42 -9.32 -15.51 5.45
N LEU A 43 -9.39 -15.10 4.18
CA LEU A 43 -10.60 -15.09 3.37
C LEU A 43 -10.34 -15.84 2.07
N ASP A 44 -11.27 -16.69 1.64
CA ASP A 44 -11.24 -17.25 0.29
C ASP A 44 -11.15 -16.12 -0.73
N ALA A 45 -10.11 -16.12 -1.56
CA ALA A 45 -9.81 -15.01 -2.47
C ALA A 45 -10.93 -14.79 -3.51
N SER A 46 -11.77 -15.80 -3.79
CA SER A 46 -12.95 -15.64 -4.63
C SER A 46 -13.99 -14.68 -4.05
N LYS A 47 -13.94 -14.43 -2.73
CA LYS A 47 -14.84 -13.52 -2.00
C LYS A 47 -14.34 -12.08 -1.94
N LEU A 48 -13.13 -11.79 -2.43
CA LEU A 48 -12.63 -10.41 -2.47
C LEU A 48 -13.54 -9.51 -3.32
N GLY A 49 -14.13 -10.05 -4.40
CA GLY A 49 -15.03 -9.28 -5.27
C GLY A 49 -14.39 -8.03 -5.84
N PHE A 50 -15.21 -7.00 -6.09
CA PHE A 50 -14.70 -5.71 -6.55
C PHE A 50 -13.83 -5.08 -5.47
N THR A 51 -12.56 -4.91 -5.79
CA THR A 51 -11.53 -4.47 -4.84
C THR A 51 -10.95 -3.11 -5.26
N LEU A 52 -10.87 -2.18 -4.31
CA LEU A 52 -10.05 -0.97 -4.41
C LEU A 52 -8.67 -1.27 -3.81
N PRO A 53 -7.64 -1.44 -4.63
CA PRO A 53 -6.36 -1.97 -4.16
C PRO A 53 -5.40 -0.89 -3.63
N HIS A 54 -5.80 0.38 -3.58
CA HIS A 54 -4.98 1.46 -3.04
C HIS A 54 -5.84 2.57 -2.42
N GLU A 55 -6.04 2.48 -1.12
CA GLU A 55 -6.74 3.50 -0.32
C GLU A 55 -6.03 3.71 1.02
N HIS A 56 -6.39 4.80 1.72
CA HIS A 56 -5.91 5.14 3.05
C HIS A 56 -7.10 5.37 3.99
N ILE A 57 -7.24 4.53 5.02
CA ILE A 57 -8.40 4.58 5.92
C ILE A 57 -8.07 5.34 7.19
N ALA A 58 -6.92 5.09 7.79
CA ALA A 58 -6.49 5.73 9.02
C ALA A 58 -5.07 6.28 8.85
N ASP A 59 -4.95 7.37 8.11
CA ASP A 59 -3.69 8.02 7.78
C ASP A 59 -3.54 9.39 8.43
N GLY A 60 -2.35 9.97 8.33
CA GLY A 60 -1.97 11.35 8.64
C GLY A 60 -2.68 12.01 9.83
N PRO A 61 -3.80 12.71 9.60
CA PRO A 61 -4.53 13.42 10.67
C PRO A 61 -4.99 12.55 11.82
N TYR A 62 -5.19 11.24 11.59
CA TYR A 62 -5.60 10.30 12.62
C TYR A 62 -4.66 10.29 13.84
N PHE A 63 -3.38 10.57 13.69
CA PHE A 63 -2.44 10.74 14.81
C PHE A 63 -2.84 11.84 15.79
N TYR A 64 -3.57 12.84 15.32
CA TYR A 64 -3.97 13.99 16.11
C TYR A 64 -5.30 13.79 16.83
N LEU A 65 -6.10 12.80 16.43
CA LEU A 65 -7.40 12.52 17.04
C LEU A 65 -7.38 12.47 18.57
N PRO A 66 -6.44 11.74 19.21
CA PRO A 66 -6.38 11.70 20.67
C PRO A 66 -6.03 13.04 21.30
N LYS A 67 -5.37 13.96 20.55
CA LYS A 67 -4.91 15.27 21.04
C LYS A 67 -5.98 16.34 20.89
N TRP A 68 -6.87 16.19 19.90
CA TRP A 68 -7.93 17.17 19.62
C TRP A 68 -9.28 16.47 19.41
N PRO A 69 -9.81 15.80 20.46
CA PRO A 69 -11.07 15.05 20.32
C PRO A 69 -12.24 15.95 19.89
N ALA A 70 -12.24 17.25 20.26
CA ALA A 70 -13.28 18.18 19.86
C ALA A 70 -13.37 18.40 18.33
N ALA A 71 -12.25 18.29 17.62
CA ALA A 71 -12.25 18.45 16.15
C ALA A 71 -12.87 17.25 15.40
N TRP A 72 -12.92 16.07 16.07
CA TRP A 72 -13.30 14.80 15.44
C TRP A 72 -14.50 14.12 16.11
N GLY A 73 -14.97 14.64 17.22
CA GLY A 73 -15.98 13.99 18.07
C GLY A 73 -15.45 12.78 18.88
N GLY A 74 -14.12 12.58 18.85
CA GLY A 74 -13.46 11.43 19.46
C GLY A 74 -13.58 10.14 18.67
N ARG A 75 -12.94 9.07 19.16
CA ARG A 75 -12.84 7.78 18.46
C ARG A 75 -14.20 7.16 18.12
N ALA A 76 -15.16 7.22 19.03
CA ALA A 76 -16.46 6.59 18.81
C ALA A 76 -17.23 7.25 17.66
N GLU A 77 -17.27 8.58 17.61
CA GLU A 77 -17.92 9.32 16.52
C GLU A 77 -17.18 9.14 15.20
N PHE A 78 -15.85 9.17 15.20
CA PHE A 78 -15.04 8.92 14.02
C PHE A 78 -15.30 7.50 13.48
N THR A 79 -15.35 6.48 14.35
CA THR A 79 -15.69 5.12 13.95
C THR A 79 -17.09 5.04 13.35
N ALA A 80 -18.07 5.72 13.94
CA ALA A 80 -19.45 5.73 13.40
C ALA A 80 -19.50 6.34 11.99
N LYS A 81 -18.83 7.48 11.76
CA LYS A 81 -18.71 8.10 10.44
C LYS A 81 -17.99 7.20 9.42
N ALA A 82 -16.94 6.49 9.87
CA ALA A 82 -16.24 5.53 9.02
C ALA A 82 -17.16 4.38 8.61
N VAL A 83 -17.88 3.79 9.55
CA VAL A 83 -18.82 2.69 9.27
C VAL A 83 -19.88 3.14 8.28
N GLU A 84 -20.54 4.29 8.50
CA GLU A 84 -21.53 4.85 7.58
C GLU A 84 -20.94 5.04 6.17
N ARG A 85 -19.76 5.63 6.05
CA ARG A 85 -19.08 5.83 4.76
C ARG A 85 -18.79 4.50 4.07
N PHE A 86 -18.28 3.52 4.78
CA PHE A 86 -17.90 2.23 4.19
C PHE A 86 -19.11 1.34 3.89
N GLU A 87 -20.22 1.51 4.57
CA GLU A 87 -21.51 0.91 4.16
C GLU A 87 -21.97 1.48 2.80
N LEU A 88 -21.81 2.79 2.57
CA LEU A 88 -22.09 3.39 1.25
C LEU A 88 -21.16 2.83 0.18
N VAL A 89 -19.87 2.64 0.48
CA VAL A 89 -18.89 2.02 -0.43
C VAL A 89 -19.32 0.59 -0.77
N ARG A 90 -19.71 -0.20 0.23
CA ARG A 90 -20.20 -1.56 0.04
C ARG A 90 -21.50 -1.60 -0.80
N THR A 91 -22.46 -0.71 -0.55
CA THR A 91 -23.70 -0.65 -1.33
C THR A 91 -23.48 -0.20 -2.78
N ALA A 92 -22.36 0.47 -3.07
CA ALA A 92 -21.94 0.80 -4.43
C ALA A 92 -21.29 -0.40 -5.16
N GLY A 93 -21.27 -1.59 -4.55
CA GLY A 93 -20.76 -2.83 -5.16
C GLY A 93 -19.29 -3.13 -4.88
N ILE A 94 -18.59 -2.30 -4.11
CA ILE A 94 -17.21 -2.56 -3.68
C ILE A 94 -17.25 -3.54 -2.50
N SER A 95 -16.45 -4.61 -2.57
CA SER A 95 -16.42 -5.67 -1.56
C SER A 95 -15.17 -5.61 -0.68
N THR A 96 -14.05 -5.12 -1.24
CA THR A 96 -12.76 -5.12 -0.56
C THR A 96 -12.03 -3.79 -0.76
N ILE A 97 -11.37 -3.34 0.29
CA ILE A 97 -10.44 -2.20 0.28
C ILE A 97 -9.07 -2.70 0.76
N VAL A 98 -8.01 -2.28 0.07
CA VAL A 98 -6.63 -2.47 0.53
C VAL A 98 -6.13 -1.16 1.11
N ASP A 99 -5.89 -1.15 2.41
CA ASP A 99 -5.32 0.00 3.12
C ASP A 99 -3.80 -0.05 3.02
N LEU A 100 -3.23 0.86 2.24
CA LEU A 100 -1.79 0.99 2.04
C LEU A 100 -1.15 2.01 3.00
N THR A 101 -1.67 2.13 4.20
CA THR A 101 -1.16 2.98 5.28
C THR A 101 -0.19 2.19 6.16
N PRO A 102 1.15 2.26 5.95
CA PRO A 102 2.11 1.60 6.81
C PRO A 102 2.27 2.33 8.16
N TYR A 103 3.07 1.77 9.07
CA TYR A 103 3.23 2.26 10.45
C TYR A 103 3.63 3.74 10.52
N ASP A 104 4.45 4.21 9.59
CA ASP A 104 5.01 5.57 9.54
C ASP A 104 4.03 6.62 8.94
N VAL A 105 2.87 6.18 8.48
CA VAL A 105 1.81 7.05 7.93
C VAL A 105 0.58 7.12 8.85
N GLY A 106 0.55 6.36 9.93
CA GLY A 106 -0.51 6.46 10.92
C GLY A 106 -1.44 5.27 11.02
N ARG A 107 -1.07 4.13 10.47
CA ARG A 107 -1.86 2.91 10.55
C ARG A 107 -2.40 2.65 11.97
N ASP A 108 -3.73 2.49 12.10
CA ASP A 108 -4.38 1.95 13.30
C ASP A 108 -5.09 0.64 12.94
N ILE A 109 -4.40 -0.46 13.23
CA ILE A 109 -4.87 -1.80 12.84
C ILE A 109 -6.15 -2.22 13.57
N ARG A 110 -6.35 -1.75 14.81
CA ARG A 110 -7.58 -2.05 15.56
C ARG A 110 -8.78 -1.26 15.04
N PHE A 111 -8.53 -0.05 14.53
CA PHE A 111 -9.57 0.73 13.88
C PHE A 111 -10.01 0.05 12.56
N LEU A 112 -9.05 -0.41 11.76
CA LEU A 112 -9.35 -1.14 10.53
C LEU A 112 -10.19 -2.40 10.82
N GLU A 113 -9.81 -3.18 11.84
CA GLU A 113 -10.56 -4.36 12.25
C GLU A 113 -11.99 -4.01 12.65
N GLU A 114 -12.15 -2.99 13.50
CA GLU A 114 -13.46 -2.55 13.99
C GLU A 114 -14.38 -2.09 12.85
N VAL A 115 -13.86 -1.25 11.96
CA VAL A 115 -14.59 -0.71 10.82
C VAL A 115 -14.93 -1.81 9.81
N SER A 116 -13.99 -2.71 9.49
CA SER A 116 -14.24 -3.87 8.62
C SER A 116 -15.37 -4.74 9.17
N ARG A 117 -15.33 -5.05 10.46
CA ARG A 117 -16.35 -5.87 11.12
C ARG A 117 -17.74 -5.24 11.10
N LYS A 118 -17.82 -3.92 11.35
CA LYS A 118 -19.09 -3.19 11.43
C LYS A 118 -19.69 -2.87 10.06
N SER A 119 -18.88 -2.49 9.08
CA SER A 119 -19.36 -2.13 7.74
C SER A 119 -19.61 -3.35 6.84
N GLY A 120 -19.02 -4.50 7.17
CA GLY A 120 -19.08 -5.70 6.35
C GLY A 120 -18.20 -5.65 5.09
N LEU A 121 -17.32 -4.65 4.94
CA LEU A 121 -16.29 -4.61 3.91
C LEU A 121 -15.08 -5.45 4.33
N HIS A 122 -14.53 -6.21 3.40
CA HIS A 122 -13.22 -6.83 3.62
C HIS A 122 -12.13 -5.77 3.53
N MET A 123 -11.18 -5.82 4.46
CA MET A 123 -10.03 -4.90 4.46
C MET A 123 -8.73 -5.69 4.53
N ILE A 124 -7.78 -5.33 3.68
CA ILE A 124 -6.43 -5.87 3.66
C ILE A 124 -5.49 -4.78 4.18
N ALA A 125 -4.75 -5.05 5.25
CA ALA A 125 -3.77 -4.12 5.78
C ALA A 125 -2.38 -4.38 5.20
N CYS A 126 -1.56 -3.33 5.10
CA CYS A 126 -0.18 -3.45 4.68
C CYS A 126 0.81 -3.49 5.85
N THR A 127 1.96 -4.09 5.61
CA THR A 127 3.24 -3.75 6.26
C THR A 127 4.07 -2.88 5.32
N GLY A 128 5.25 -2.48 5.72
CA GLY A 128 6.15 -1.70 4.87
C GLY A 128 6.51 -0.36 5.47
N GLN A 129 6.99 0.55 4.62
CA GLN A 129 7.37 1.91 5.00
C GLN A 129 7.17 2.88 3.84
N ARG A 130 6.56 4.04 4.11
CA ARG A 130 6.26 5.07 3.12
C ARG A 130 7.38 6.11 3.00
N PHE A 131 7.95 6.52 4.13
CA PHE A 131 8.94 7.58 4.20
C PHE A 131 10.29 7.08 4.69
N PHE A 132 11.36 7.53 4.05
CA PHE A 132 12.73 7.15 4.40
C PHE A 132 13.59 8.41 4.65
N PRO A 133 14.40 8.44 5.74
CA PRO A 133 15.45 9.43 5.86
C PRO A 133 16.47 9.28 4.71
N PRO A 134 17.13 10.34 4.21
CA PRO A 134 17.12 11.71 4.74
C PRO A 134 15.96 12.58 4.23
N ASN A 135 15.12 12.10 3.32
CA ASN A 135 14.00 12.90 2.78
C ASN A 135 13.00 13.30 3.89
N PHE A 136 12.91 12.46 4.94
CA PHE A 136 12.04 12.67 6.11
C PHE A 136 12.85 12.38 7.38
N PRO A 137 13.68 13.32 7.85
CA PRO A 137 14.62 13.09 8.95
C PRO A 137 13.96 12.73 10.28
N ASP A 138 12.71 13.14 10.48
CA ASP A 138 11.95 12.87 11.71
C ASP A 138 11.28 11.48 11.72
N VAL A 139 11.39 10.72 10.64
CA VAL A 139 10.83 9.37 10.55
C VAL A 139 11.78 8.36 11.19
N SER A 140 11.26 7.63 12.17
CA SER A 140 11.95 6.48 12.75
C SER A 140 11.85 5.26 11.86
N MET A 141 12.91 4.47 11.81
CA MET A 141 12.94 3.20 11.08
C MET A 141 13.14 2.05 12.08
N PRO A 142 12.42 0.92 11.94
CA PRO A 142 12.65 -0.27 12.77
C PRO A 142 14.06 -0.82 12.62
N SER A 143 14.68 -0.62 11.45
CA SER A 143 16.07 -0.96 11.14
C SER A 143 16.56 -0.14 9.94
N ARG A 144 17.87 0.04 9.85
CA ARG A 144 18.56 0.65 8.68
C ARG A 144 19.27 -0.36 7.80
N THR A 145 19.04 -1.66 8.04
CA THR A 145 19.62 -2.75 7.24
C THR A 145 18.54 -3.52 6.52
N VAL A 146 18.88 -4.06 5.35
CA VAL A 146 17.95 -4.89 4.55
C VAL A 146 17.45 -6.08 5.38
N ALA A 147 18.32 -6.76 6.12
CA ALA A 147 17.93 -7.91 6.94
C ALA A 147 16.97 -7.53 8.07
N GLY A 148 17.25 -6.43 8.78
CA GLY A 148 16.42 -5.97 9.89
C GLY A 148 15.04 -5.48 9.44
N LEU A 149 14.95 -4.72 8.34
CA LEU A 149 13.66 -4.31 7.77
C LEU A 149 12.88 -5.51 7.23
N ALA A 150 13.53 -6.44 6.54
CA ALA A 150 12.88 -7.66 6.07
C ALA A 150 12.30 -8.47 7.24
N ALA A 151 13.05 -8.62 8.34
CA ALA A 151 12.58 -9.30 9.53
C ALA A 151 11.34 -8.62 10.15
N PHE A 152 11.31 -7.28 10.15
CA PHE A 152 10.16 -6.50 10.60
C PHE A 152 8.92 -6.76 9.73
N PHE A 153 9.05 -6.68 8.39
CA PHE A 153 7.93 -6.94 7.48
C PHE A 153 7.44 -8.39 7.59
N ILE A 154 8.35 -9.36 7.65
CA ILE A 154 8.00 -10.78 7.84
C ILE A 154 7.25 -11.00 9.16
N LYS A 155 7.67 -10.33 10.24
CA LYS A 155 6.99 -10.41 11.53
C LYS A 155 5.52 -9.95 11.42
N GLU A 156 5.27 -8.79 10.79
CA GLU A 156 3.91 -8.27 10.63
C GLU A 156 3.03 -9.15 9.72
N ILE A 157 3.62 -9.83 8.75
CA ILE A 157 2.89 -10.77 7.88
C ILE A 157 2.63 -12.12 8.58
N LYS A 158 3.58 -12.66 9.35
CA LYS A 158 3.47 -14.00 9.93
C LYS A 158 2.90 -14.02 11.36
N GLN A 159 3.23 -13.02 12.18
CA GLN A 159 2.90 -13.00 13.58
C GLN A 159 1.81 -12.00 13.94
N GLY A 160 1.78 -10.85 13.26
CA GLY A 160 0.78 -9.79 13.45
C GLY A 160 1.38 -8.41 13.68
N ILE A 161 0.54 -7.42 13.49
CA ILE A 161 0.81 -5.99 13.50
C ILE A 161 0.59 -5.46 14.92
N ASP A 162 1.50 -4.62 15.42
CA ASP A 162 1.36 -3.83 16.65
C ASP A 162 0.93 -4.67 17.88
N GLY A 163 1.48 -5.89 18.01
CA GLY A 163 1.17 -6.80 19.12
C GLY A 163 -0.22 -7.44 19.06
N THR A 164 -0.92 -7.33 17.93
CA THR A 164 -2.18 -8.04 17.67
C THR A 164 -1.91 -9.34 16.91
N ALA A 165 -2.96 -10.16 16.71
CA ALA A 165 -2.94 -11.30 15.82
C ALA A 165 -3.33 -10.94 14.36
N ILE A 166 -3.59 -9.66 14.07
CA ILE A 166 -4.00 -9.18 12.75
C ILE A 166 -2.77 -9.07 11.87
N LYS A 167 -2.76 -9.79 10.76
CA LYS A 167 -1.60 -9.93 9.86
C LYS A 167 -1.73 -9.01 8.64
N ALA A 168 -0.58 -8.55 8.14
CA ALA A 168 -0.54 -7.84 6.87
C ALA A 168 -0.71 -8.79 5.69
N GLY A 169 -1.44 -8.35 4.65
CA GLY A 169 -1.65 -9.08 3.40
C GLY A 169 -0.84 -8.55 2.22
N VAL A 170 -0.14 -7.41 2.38
CA VAL A 170 0.62 -6.73 1.33
C VAL A 170 1.77 -5.94 1.94
N ILE A 171 2.81 -5.68 1.15
CA ILE A 171 3.95 -4.84 1.53
C ILE A 171 3.86 -3.52 0.75
N LYS A 172 3.84 -2.36 1.44
CA LYS A 172 3.87 -1.03 0.82
C LYS A 172 5.24 -0.41 0.98
N ILE A 173 5.84 0.06 -0.12
CA ILE A 173 7.11 0.78 -0.11
C ILE A 173 6.93 2.14 -0.78
N GLY A 174 7.48 3.19 -0.15
CA GLY A 174 7.52 4.54 -0.69
C GLY A 174 8.87 4.85 -1.32
N ILE A 175 8.85 5.30 -2.59
CA ILE A 175 10.02 5.88 -3.26
C ILE A 175 9.54 7.19 -3.88
N VAL A 176 10.01 8.31 -3.35
CA VAL A 176 9.43 9.63 -3.65
C VAL A 176 10.14 10.37 -4.78
N GLY A 177 11.35 9.96 -5.16
CA GLY A 177 12.15 10.58 -6.21
C GLY A 177 12.28 9.73 -7.47
N LYS A 178 12.87 10.34 -8.50
CA LYS A 178 13.25 9.63 -9.73
C LYS A 178 14.25 8.50 -9.44
N GLU A 179 15.27 8.80 -8.64
CA GLU A 179 16.26 7.84 -8.20
C GLU A 179 16.03 7.52 -6.72
N PRO A 180 15.98 6.22 -6.35
CA PRO A 180 15.91 5.84 -4.95
C PRO A 180 17.12 6.33 -4.17
N THR A 181 16.92 6.88 -2.99
CA THR A 181 18.00 7.07 -2.02
C THR A 181 18.51 5.72 -1.53
N ALA A 182 19.70 5.69 -0.93
CA ALA A 182 20.28 4.45 -0.38
C ALA A 182 19.37 3.77 0.67
N LEU A 183 18.59 4.54 1.43
CA LEU A 183 17.63 3.99 2.40
C LEU A 183 16.35 3.50 1.74
N GLU A 184 15.85 4.18 0.71
CA GLU A 184 14.72 3.69 -0.09
C GLU A 184 15.08 2.40 -0.83
N GLU A 185 16.30 2.30 -1.39
CA GLU A 185 16.80 1.06 -1.96
C GLU A 185 16.91 -0.05 -0.89
N THR A 186 17.41 0.26 0.31
CA THR A 186 17.40 -0.68 1.44
C THR A 186 15.99 -1.19 1.75
N GLY A 187 14.99 -0.30 1.77
CA GLY A 187 13.59 -0.65 1.98
C GLY A 187 13.04 -1.55 0.88
N LEU A 188 13.32 -1.22 -0.39
CA LEU A 188 12.86 -2.02 -1.52
C LEU A 188 13.48 -3.43 -1.52
N ARG A 189 14.79 -3.55 -1.29
CA ARG A 189 15.45 -4.85 -1.14
C ARG A 189 14.91 -5.66 0.03
N ALA A 190 14.61 -5.01 1.15
CA ALA A 190 13.97 -5.64 2.31
C ALA A 190 12.57 -6.17 1.97
N ALA A 191 11.77 -5.40 1.22
CA ALA A 191 10.45 -5.81 0.76
C ALA A 191 10.52 -7.05 -0.15
N VAL A 192 11.49 -7.10 -1.08
CA VAL A 192 11.72 -8.28 -1.92
C VAL A 192 12.02 -9.51 -1.06
N ARG A 193 12.93 -9.41 -0.08
CA ARG A 193 13.26 -10.53 0.80
C ARG A 193 12.05 -10.97 1.63
N ALA A 194 11.27 -10.04 2.13
CA ALA A 194 10.04 -10.35 2.85
C ALA A 194 8.99 -11.01 1.94
N SER A 195 8.81 -10.51 0.72
CA SER A 195 7.91 -11.09 -0.28
C SER A 195 8.31 -12.54 -0.63
N LYS A 196 9.60 -12.78 -0.91
CA LYS A 196 10.11 -14.14 -1.20
C LYS A 196 9.94 -15.11 -0.01
N ALA A 197 10.02 -14.61 1.23
CA ALA A 197 9.87 -15.43 2.44
C ALA A 197 8.41 -15.66 2.85
N THR A 198 7.46 -14.89 2.33
CA THR A 198 6.06 -14.91 2.77
C THR A 198 5.04 -15.05 1.65
N GLY A 199 5.43 -14.85 0.40
CA GLY A 199 4.52 -14.77 -0.74
C GLY A 199 3.70 -13.47 -0.82
N ALA A 200 3.78 -12.58 0.16
CA ALA A 200 3.03 -11.32 0.13
C ALA A 200 3.45 -10.43 -1.05
N PRO A 201 2.50 -9.83 -1.79
CA PRO A 201 2.82 -8.95 -2.90
C PRO A 201 3.37 -7.60 -2.44
N ILE A 202 4.02 -6.88 -3.37
CA ILE A 202 4.61 -5.57 -3.12
C ILE A 202 3.86 -4.51 -3.94
N ARG A 203 3.49 -3.40 -3.30
CA ARG A 203 3.00 -2.18 -3.93
C ARG A 203 3.98 -1.04 -3.68
N ILE A 204 4.40 -0.38 -4.76
CA ILE A 204 5.46 0.62 -4.71
C ILE A 204 4.87 1.97 -5.11
N HIS A 205 4.93 2.97 -4.21
CA HIS A 205 4.70 4.36 -4.57
C HIS A 205 5.80 4.80 -5.53
N THR A 206 5.42 5.26 -6.72
CA THR A 206 6.34 5.52 -7.82
C THR A 206 6.15 6.92 -8.37
N HIS A 207 7.22 7.63 -8.70
CA HIS A 207 7.16 8.91 -9.40
C HIS A 207 7.14 8.66 -10.92
N ALA A 208 5.96 8.32 -11.46
CA ALA A 208 5.81 7.86 -12.84
C ALA A 208 6.13 8.95 -13.89
N ALA A 209 5.92 10.23 -13.55
CA ALA A 209 6.27 11.35 -14.45
C ALA A 209 7.76 11.34 -14.83
N ASP A 210 8.64 10.89 -13.94
CA ASP A 210 10.07 10.76 -14.17
C ASP A 210 10.51 9.33 -14.53
N ARG A 211 9.57 8.42 -14.80
CA ARG A 211 9.82 7.00 -15.13
C ARG A 211 10.60 6.26 -14.04
N ALA A 212 10.36 6.59 -12.78
CA ALA A 212 11.12 6.04 -11.65
C ALA A 212 11.03 4.51 -11.53
N ALA A 213 9.94 3.88 -12.03
CA ALA A 213 9.82 2.43 -12.03
C ALA A 213 10.89 1.72 -12.89
N ASP A 214 11.46 2.37 -13.91
CA ASP A 214 12.56 1.77 -14.70
C ASP A 214 13.76 1.46 -13.79
N ARG A 215 14.08 2.38 -12.87
CA ARG A 215 15.17 2.20 -11.91
C ARG A 215 14.80 1.24 -10.78
N GLN A 216 13.58 1.34 -10.27
CA GLN A 216 13.06 0.43 -9.24
C GLN A 216 13.05 -1.02 -9.74
N ALA A 217 12.68 -1.24 -11.01
CA ALA A 217 12.67 -2.54 -11.63
C ALA A 217 14.07 -3.17 -11.78
N VAL A 218 15.14 -2.37 -11.94
CA VAL A 218 16.52 -2.89 -11.90
C VAL A 218 16.85 -3.47 -10.53
N ILE A 219 16.45 -2.80 -9.44
CA ILE A 219 16.67 -3.28 -8.08
C ILE A 219 15.87 -4.58 -7.81
N LEU A 220 14.64 -4.64 -8.32
CA LEU A 220 13.78 -5.83 -8.21
C LEU A 220 14.39 -7.03 -8.95
N ASP A 221 14.94 -6.81 -10.15
CA ASP A 221 15.62 -7.86 -10.94
C ASP A 221 16.89 -8.35 -10.24
N ASP A 222 17.72 -7.44 -9.69
CA ASP A 222 18.92 -7.80 -8.92
C ASP A 222 18.59 -8.74 -7.75
N GLU A 223 17.49 -8.50 -7.06
CA GLU A 223 17.01 -9.35 -5.95
C GLU A 223 16.24 -10.59 -6.45
N GLY A 224 16.04 -10.76 -7.78
CA GLY A 224 15.29 -11.88 -8.37
C GLY A 224 13.83 -11.91 -7.95
N MET A 225 13.19 -10.74 -7.95
CA MET A 225 11.76 -10.62 -7.64
C MET A 225 10.88 -11.13 -8.78
N ASN A 226 9.82 -11.88 -8.45
CA ASN A 226 8.80 -12.22 -9.43
C ASN A 226 7.97 -10.96 -9.78
N PRO A 227 8.05 -10.42 -11.02
CA PRO A 227 7.35 -9.22 -11.40
C PRO A 227 5.82 -9.32 -11.27
N ALA A 228 5.24 -10.51 -11.39
CA ALA A 228 3.80 -10.71 -11.22
C ALA A 228 3.30 -10.43 -9.79
N ARG A 229 4.21 -10.31 -8.82
CA ARG A 229 3.92 -9.97 -7.42
C ARG A 229 4.23 -8.51 -7.08
N VAL A 230 4.42 -7.65 -8.08
CA VAL A 230 4.77 -6.23 -7.90
C VAL A 230 3.84 -5.34 -8.72
N SER A 231 3.33 -4.28 -8.08
CA SER A 231 2.61 -3.19 -8.72
C SER A 231 3.32 -1.86 -8.48
N PHE A 232 3.47 -1.08 -9.55
CA PHE A 232 3.90 0.31 -9.48
C PHE A 232 2.67 1.21 -9.37
N ASP A 233 2.48 1.83 -8.21
CA ASP A 233 1.37 2.72 -7.93
C ASP A 233 1.61 4.12 -8.53
N HIS A 234 0.53 4.89 -8.74
CA HIS A 234 0.56 6.22 -9.35
C HIS A 234 1.12 6.20 -10.78
N SER A 235 0.99 5.06 -11.47
CA SER A 235 1.51 4.93 -12.84
C SER A 235 0.85 5.93 -13.78
N ASP A 236 -0.41 6.27 -13.55
CA ASP A 236 -1.17 7.23 -14.35
C ASP A 236 -0.76 8.70 -14.14
N ASP A 237 0.22 9.01 -13.28
CA ASP A 237 0.91 10.30 -13.27
C ASP A 237 1.85 10.47 -14.49
N SER A 238 1.96 9.44 -15.34
CA SER A 238 2.57 9.50 -16.66
C SER A 238 1.52 9.30 -17.76
N GLY A 239 1.79 9.84 -18.96
CA GLY A 239 1.04 9.56 -20.19
C GLY A 239 1.88 8.80 -21.23
N ASP A 240 3.03 8.28 -20.83
CA ASP A 240 4.01 7.62 -21.70
C ASP A 240 3.67 6.14 -21.90
N MET A 241 3.04 5.82 -23.02
CA MET A 241 2.67 4.45 -23.39
C MET A 241 3.88 3.52 -23.56
N ALA A 242 5.02 4.04 -24.02
CA ALA A 242 6.23 3.22 -24.18
C ALA A 242 6.78 2.77 -22.81
N TYR A 243 6.71 3.66 -21.81
CA TYR A 243 7.03 3.35 -20.43
C TYR A 243 6.11 2.27 -19.85
N PHE A 244 4.79 2.43 -19.98
CA PHE A 244 3.83 1.43 -19.50
C PHE A 244 4.03 0.07 -20.14
N LEU A 245 4.12 0.03 -21.47
CA LEU A 245 4.34 -1.21 -22.22
C LEU A 245 5.67 -1.88 -21.87
N GLY A 246 6.71 -1.10 -21.57
CA GLY A 246 7.97 -1.61 -21.06
C GLY A 246 7.82 -2.37 -19.74
N LEU A 247 7.04 -1.85 -18.81
CA LEU A 247 6.79 -2.48 -17.50
C LEU A 247 5.87 -3.70 -17.59
N VAL A 248 4.71 -3.59 -18.27
CA VAL A 248 3.74 -4.69 -18.32
C VAL A 248 4.26 -5.89 -19.10
N ARG A 249 5.08 -5.69 -20.14
CA ARG A 249 5.73 -6.77 -20.89
C ARG A 249 6.76 -7.54 -20.06
N ARG A 250 7.33 -6.92 -19.03
CA ARG A 250 8.18 -7.58 -18.03
C ARG A 250 7.37 -8.32 -16.96
N GLY A 251 6.03 -8.20 -16.98
CA GLY A 251 5.12 -8.88 -16.05
C GLY A 251 4.67 -8.05 -14.85
N TYR A 252 5.15 -6.81 -14.71
CA TYR A 252 4.73 -5.89 -13.65
C TYR A 252 3.30 -5.42 -13.84
N SER A 253 2.62 -5.09 -12.74
CA SER A 253 1.31 -4.45 -12.75
C SER A 253 1.43 -2.94 -12.54
N LEU A 254 0.42 -2.19 -13.01
CA LEU A 254 0.32 -0.74 -12.91
C LEU A 254 -0.88 -0.33 -12.07
N GLY A 255 -0.67 0.47 -11.03
CA GLY A 255 -1.73 1.14 -10.28
C GLY A 255 -2.14 2.43 -10.98
N MET A 256 -3.37 2.46 -11.49
CA MET A 256 -4.02 3.65 -12.04
C MET A 256 -4.92 4.22 -10.93
N ASP A 257 -4.31 4.96 -10.02
CA ASP A 257 -4.92 5.35 -8.74
C ASP A 257 -4.88 6.87 -8.47
N HIS A 258 -4.46 7.66 -9.45
CA HIS A 258 -4.50 9.12 -9.44
C HIS A 258 -5.37 9.70 -10.57
N VAL A 259 -6.22 8.91 -11.23
CA VAL A 259 -6.98 9.36 -12.41
C VAL A 259 -7.80 10.61 -12.11
N HIS A 260 -8.36 10.73 -10.92
CA HIS A 260 -9.13 11.89 -10.46
C HIS A 260 -8.32 13.21 -10.48
N ARG A 261 -7.00 13.14 -10.24
CA ARG A 261 -6.14 14.34 -10.21
C ARG A 261 -6.13 15.07 -11.55
N GLY A 262 -6.25 14.33 -12.65
CA GLY A 262 -6.32 14.92 -14.00
C GLY A 262 -7.58 15.74 -14.30
N ILE A 263 -8.57 15.78 -13.39
CA ILE A 263 -9.74 16.69 -13.49
C ILE A 263 -9.30 18.14 -13.27
N ASP A 264 -8.34 18.37 -12.36
CA ASP A 264 -7.74 19.70 -12.20
C ASP A 264 -6.70 19.93 -13.30
N ALA A 265 -6.87 21.02 -14.06
CA ALA A 265 -6.00 21.38 -15.18
C ALA A 265 -4.54 21.64 -14.79
N ASN A 266 -4.25 21.84 -13.49
CA ASN A 266 -2.88 21.99 -12.98
C ASN A 266 -2.13 20.68 -12.94
N PHE A 267 -2.82 19.53 -12.95
CA PHE A 267 -2.18 18.21 -12.97
C PHE A 267 -2.11 17.64 -14.40
N LYS A 268 -1.01 16.97 -14.69
CA LYS A 268 -0.79 16.27 -15.96
C LYS A 268 -0.40 14.83 -15.66
N PRO A 269 -0.84 13.89 -16.51
CA PRO A 269 -1.79 14.02 -17.65
C PRO A 269 -3.21 14.40 -17.21
N SER A 270 -4.05 14.88 -18.18
CA SER A 270 -5.48 15.14 -17.91
C SER A 270 -6.24 13.83 -17.62
N PHE A 271 -7.43 13.96 -17.04
CA PHE A 271 -8.33 12.84 -16.78
C PHE A 271 -8.59 12.00 -18.02
N GLU A 272 -8.85 12.66 -19.17
CA GLU A 272 -9.11 11.98 -20.44
C GLU A 272 -7.88 11.21 -20.92
N ARG A 273 -6.68 11.81 -20.81
CA ARG A 273 -5.44 11.14 -21.23
C ARG A 273 -5.13 9.93 -20.34
N ARG A 274 -5.37 10.01 -19.02
CA ARG A 274 -5.20 8.87 -18.11
C ARG A 274 -6.15 7.73 -18.48
N GLY A 275 -7.42 8.02 -18.73
CA GLY A 275 -8.41 7.03 -19.18
C GLY A 275 -8.09 6.44 -20.55
N GLU A 276 -7.60 7.27 -21.50
CA GLU A 276 -7.13 6.80 -22.80
C GLU A 276 -5.95 5.83 -22.67
N CYS A 277 -5.00 6.08 -21.77
CA CYS A 277 -3.88 5.18 -21.51
C CYS A 277 -4.37 3.82 -20.98
N ILE A 278 -5.35 3.82 -20.07
CA ILE A 278 -5.98 2.59 -19.58
C ILE A 278 -6.60 1.81 -20.74
N LYS A 279 -7.35 2.49 -21.60
CA LYS A 279 -7.94 1.87 -22.80
C LYS A 279 -6.90 1.27 -23.71
N LEU A 280 -5.86 2.03 -24.07
CA LEU A 280 -4.80 1.58 -24.97
C LEU A 280 -4.05 0.35 -24.44
N LEU A 281 -3.81 0.28 -23.12
CA LEU A 281 -3.22 -0.90 -22.47
C LEU A 281 -4.17 -2.10 -22.52
N ALA A 282 -5.46 -1.88 -22.27
CA ALA A 282 -6.46 -2.94 -22.33
C ALA A 282 -6.62 -3.49 -23.74
N ASP A 283 -6.68 -2.62 -24.78
CA ASP A 283 -6.76 -2.98 -26.19
C ASP A 283 -5.49 -3.71 -26.66
N ALA A 284 -4.33 -3.40 -26.05
CA ALA A 284 -3.08 -4.11 -26.32
C ALA A 284 -2.97 -5.47 -25.60
N GLY A 285 -4.01 -5.90 -24.88
CA GLY A 285 -4.08 -7.19 -24.20
C GLY A 285 -3.50 -7.22 -22.79
N PHE A 286 -3.30 -6.06 -22.14
CA PHE A 286 -2.72 -5.94 -20.80
C PHE A 286 -3.74 -5.52 -19.72
N ALA A 287 -5.03 -5.79 -19.92
CA ALA A 287 -6.03 -5.55 -18.89
C ALA A 287 -5.72 -6.30 -17.57
N ASP A 288 -5.07 -7.46 -17.68
CA ASP A 288 -4.61 -8.30 -16.56
C ASP A 288 -3.44 -7.70 -15.76
N LYS A 289 -2.90 -6.54 -16.18
CA LYS A 289 -1.80 -5.82 -15.51
C LYS A 289 -2.22 -4.47 -14.93
N ILE A 290 -3.50 -4.16 -14.91
CA ILE A 290 -4.01 -2.86 -14.47
C ILE A 290 -4.82 -3.02 -13.19
N PHE A 291 -4.56 -2.15 -12.22
CA PHE A 291 -5.39 -1.96 -11.03
C PHE A 291 -6.04 -0.59 -11.08
N LEU A 292 -7.34 -0.52 -10.75
CA LEU A 292 -8.08 0.74 -10.66
C LEU A 292 -8.35 1.07 -9.20
N SER A 293 -7.93 2.24 -8.75
CA SER A 293 -8.19 2.79 -7.41
C SER A 293 -8.21 4.32 -7.47
N GLN A 294 -8.17 4.99 -6.33
CA GLN A 294 -8.19 6.45 -6.31
C GLN A 294 -7.29 7.08 -5.23
N ASP A 295 -6.54 6.28 -4.45
CA ASP A 295 -5.64 6.80 -3.40
C ASP A 295 -6.35 7.80 -2.48
N SER A 296 -7.59 7.47 -2.06
CA SER A 296 -8.42 8.34 -1.24
C SER A 296 -8.05 8.21 0.23
N GLU A 297 -7.97 9.37 0.91
CA GLU A 297 -7.68 9.47 2.33
C GLU A 297 -8.98 9.70 3.13
N PHE A 298 -9.52 8.65 3.76
CA PHE A 298 -10.76 8.78 4.52
C PHE A 298 -10.61 9.76 5.70
N GLY A 299 -9.50 9.70 6.43
CA GLY A 299 -9.23 10.58 7.56
C GLY A 299 -9.21 12.04 7.17
N GLY A 300 -8.55 12.38 6.08
CA GLY A 300 -8.48 13.73 5.53
C GLY A 300 -9.83 14.30 5.10
N ALA A 301 -10.69 13.47 4.54
CA ALA A 301 -12.01 13.88 4.08
C ALA A 301 -12.96 14.35 5.20
N LEU A 302 -12.71 13.94 6.45
CA LEU A 302 -13.52 14.32 7.60
C LEU A 302 -13.05 15.60 8.31
N LEU A 303 -11.91 16.15 7.91
CA LEU A 303 -11.41 17.40 8.48
C LEU A 303 -12.36 18.59 8.18
N PRO A 304 -12.56 19.51 9.13
CA PRO A 304 -13.20 20.78 8.84
C PRO A 304 -12.51 21.48 7.66
N GLU A 305 -13.28 22.14 6.79
CA GLU A 305 -12.77 22.72 5.54
C GLU A 305 -11.61 23.70 5.79
N GLU A 306 -11.69 24.47 6.88
CA GLU A 306 -10.66 25.42 7.28
C GLU A 306 -9.34 24.77 7.74
N THR A 307 -9.36 23.47 8.05
CA THR A 307 -8.19 22.72 8.50
C THR A 307 -7.62 21.80 7.42
N LYS A 308 -8.33 21.68 6.27
CA LYS A 308 -7.87 20.90 5.15
C LYS A 308 -6.59 21.48 4.57
N ASP A 309 -5.56 20.69 4.61
CA ASP A 309 -4.28 20.99 3.98
C ASP A 309 -4.31 20.74 2.46
N PHE A 310 -3.15 20.88 1.82
CA PHE A 310 -2.98 20.60 0.40
C PHE A 310 -3.37 19.15 0.05
N ARG A 311 -3.12 18.18 0.94
CA ARG A 311 -3.40 16.76 0.68
C ARG A 311 -4.89 16.48 0.61
N SER A 312 -5.66 16.98 1.57
CA SER A 312 -7.11 16.80 1.58
C SER A 312 -7.80 17.39 0.34
N LYS A 313 -7.16 18.37 -0.32
CA LYS A 313 -7.63 18.94 -1.60
C LYS A 313 -7.32 18.08 -2.81
N LEU A 314 -6.42 17.09 -2.65
CA LEU A 314 -6.10 16.11 -3.68
C LEU A 314 -7.05 14.91 -3.64
N ASP A 315 -7.87 14.78 -2.60
CA ASP A 315 -8.83 13.70 -2.47
C ASP A 315 -9.92 13.81 -3.56
N PRO A 316 -10.36 12.71 -4.18
CA PRO A 316 -11.36 12.77 -5.23
C PRO A 316 -12.69 13.31 -4.71
N PRO A 317 -13.44 14.08 -5.52
CA PRO A 317 -14.72 14.68 -5.10
C PRO A 317 -15.75 13.69 -4.57
N GLU A 318 -15.69 12.44 -5.05
CA GLU A 318 -16.56 11.32 -4.65
C GLU A 318 -15.89 10.43 -3.58
N GLY A 319 -14.70 10.77 -3.09
CA GLY A 319 -13.91 9.91 -2.21
C GLY A 319 -13.73 8.52 -2.80
N MET A 320 -13.87 7.49 -2.01
CA MET A 320 -13.73 6.09 -2.43
C MET A 320 -14.80 5.59 -3.42
N LEU A 321 -15.72 6.44 -3.85
CA LEU A 321 -16.73 6.12 -4.87
C LEU A 321 -16.33 6.63 -6.27
N PHE A 322 -15.21 7.34 -6.41
CA PHE A 322 -14.79 7.93 -7.68
C PHE A 322 -14.65 6.88 -8.80
N VAL A 323 -14.00 5.75 -8.52
CA VAL A 323 -13.82 4.68 -9.52
C VAL A 323 -15.17 4.20 -10.03
N THR A 324 -16.13 3.90 -9.14
CA THR A 324 -17.45 3.37 -9.54
C THR A 324 -18.32 4.41 -10.19
N ARG A 325 -18.29 5.66 -9.73
CA ARG A 325 -19.23 6.71 -10.16
C ARG A 325 -18.75 7.56 -11.33
N LYS A 326 -17.42 7.66 -11.52
CA LYS A 326 -16.81 8.53 -12.54
C LYS A 326 -15.93 7.75 -13.51
N LEU A 327 -14.92 7.03 -13.01
CA LEU A 327 -13.94 6.41 -13.89
C LEU A 327 -14.53 5.28 -14.72
N ILE A 328 -15.22 4.31 -14.11
CA ILE A 328 -15.82 3.18 -14.85
C ILE A 328 -16.83 3.63 -15.89
N PRO A 329 -17.79 4.54 -15.60
CA PRO A 329 -18.67 5.08 -16.62
C PRO A 329 -17.92 5.74 -17.78
N TYR A 330 -16.88 6.51 -17.49
CA TYR A 330 -16.06 7.15 -18.52
C TYR A 330 -15.32 6.12 -19.37
N LEU A 331 -14.68 5.11 -18.75
CA LEU A 331 -13.98 4.03 -19.49
C LEU A 331 -14.96 3.30 -20.42
N GLY A 332 -16.20 3.05 -19.98
CA GLY A 332 -17.25 2.50 -20.84
C GLY A 332 -17.62 3.41 -22.01
N GLN A 333 -17.70 4.73 -21.79
CA GLN A 333 -18.00 5.72 -22.85
C GLN A 333 -16.91 5.75 -23.92
N ILE A 334 -15.64 5.62 -23.56
CA ILE A 334 -14.54 5.58 -24.52
C ILE A 334 -14.28 4.18 -25.10
N GLY A 335 -15.12 3.19 -24.76
CA GLY A 335 -15.12 1.86 -25.39
C GLY A 335 -14.23 0.81 -24.72
N VAL A 336 -13.89 0.95 -23.41
CA VAL A 336 -13.29 -0.15 -22.64
C VAL A 336 -14.34 -1.21 -22.39
N ALA A 337 -14.06 -2.46 -22.77
CA ALA A 337 -15.01 -3.56 -22.60
C ALA A 337 -15.30 -3.85 -21.12
N ALA A 338 -16.54 -4.18 -20.79
CA ALA A 338 -16.94 -4.53 -19.43
C ALA A 338 -16.15 -5.70 -18.85
N SER A 339 -15.75 -6.66 -19.70
CA SER A 339 -14.86 -7.77 -19.31
C SER A 339 -13.48 -7.28 -18.85
N HIS A 340 -12.90 -6.27 -19.52
CA HIS A 340 -11.62 -5.68 -19.09
C HIS A 340 -11.77 -4.95 -17.76
N ILE A 341 -12.88 -4.21 -17.56
CA ILE A 341 -13.18 -3.55 -16.28
C ILE A 341 -13.29 -4.59 -15.17
N HIS A 342 -14.01 -5.71 -15.43
CA HIS A 342 -14.10 -6.82 -14.47
C HIS A 342 -12.72 -7.40 -14.14
N THR A 343 -11.89 -7.62 -15.15
CA THR A 343 -10.51 -8.09 -14.94
C THR A 343 -9.75 -7.14 -14.02
N MET A 344 -9.77 -5.82 -14.29
CA MET A 344 -9.03 -4.80 -13.53
C MET A 344 -9.51 -4.67 -12.09
N THR A 345 -10.80 -4.88 -11.82
CA THR A 345 -11.42 -4.62 -10.51
C THR A 345 -11.66 -5.87 -9.67
N VAL A 346 -11.68 -7.05 -10.27
CA VAL A 346 -12.01 -8.31 -9.59
C VAL A 346 -10.91 -9.36 -9.76
N GLU A 347 -10.57 -9.72 -11.02
CA GLU A 347 -9.67 -10.84 -11.26
C GLU A 347 -8.22 -10.53 -10.90
N ASN A 348 -7.74 -9.33 -11.26
CA ASN A 348 -6.39 -8.91 -10.94
C ASN A 348 -6.16 -8.82 -9.42
N PRO A 349 -7.02 -8.11 -8.64
CA PRO A 349 -6.89 -8.10 -7.19
C PRO A 349 -6.97 -9.52 -6.59
N ARG A 350 -7.90 -10.35 -7.06
CA ARG A 350 -8.00 -11.74 -6.59
C ARG A 350 -6.68 -12.48 -6.77
N SER A 351 -6.11 -12.45 -7.97
CA SER A 351 -4.84 -13.12 -8.26
C SER A 351 -3.67 -12.54 -7.48
N PHE A 352 -3.61 -11.21 -7.38
CA PHE A 352 -2.49 -10.50 -6.77
C PHE A 352 -2.42 -10.66 -5.24
N PHE A 353 -3.56 -10.62 -4.54
CA PHE A 353 -3.62 -10.74 -3.09
C PHE A 353 -3.79 -12.18 -2.59
N THR A 354 -3.99 -13.15 -3.48
CA THR A 354 -4.01 -14.57 -3.12
C THR A 354 -2.62 -15.04 -2.71
N ALA A 355 -2.55 -15.83 -1.64
CA ALA A 355 -1.34 -16.56 -1.28
C ALA A 355 -0.96 -17.55 -2.40
N ALA A 356 0.32 -17.55 -2.74
CA ALA A 356 0.87 -18.43 -3.77
C ALA A 356 1.00 -19.87 -3.26
#